data_fbee87499f325d7ff5b5ce5b87047a21
#
_entry.id   fbee87499f325d7ff5b5ce5b87047a21
#
_cell.length_a   1.000
_cell.length_b   1.000
_cell.length_c   1.000
_cell.angle_alpha   90.00
_cell.angle_beta   90.00
_cell.angle_gamma   90.00
#
_symmetry.space_group_name_H-M   'P 1'
#
loop_
_entity.id
_entity.type
_entity.pdbx_description
1 polymer ?
#
loop_
_entity_poly.entity_id
_entity_poly.type
_entity_poly.pdbx_seq_one_letter_code
_entity_poly.pdbx_strand_id
1 'polypeptide(L)'
;MYKMIIDTETANGLERPLPYDIGYVIFDDKTGRVVCSRSFVVAEIFLNKGLMAGAYYAYKMPQYWDDIQAGKREMKRFLNIRKILLADLQKWNVTEVGAYNMQFDKRAVINDVRELTDYLRQLFPAEINFFCIWNMACTSICQTDEYIQFIIDNNLLTEKGNIPTSAEVVYSYLQNDIHFTECHTGLEDVRIEKDIYFAVKLSEMEYDDTPCYNPWMKVRKYYKLWQERIAEGE
;
A
#
# COMPACT_ATOMS: atom_id res chain seq x y z
N MET A 1 -2.37 19.31 8.73
CA MET A 1 -2.68 18.93 7.32
C MET A 1 -3.19 17.51 7.33
N TYR A 2 -4.22 17.21 6.52
CA TYR A 2 -4.70 15.83 6.41
C TYR A 2 -4.16 15.19 5.14
N LYS A 3 -3.76 13.91 5.25
CA LYS A 3 -3.34 13.06 4.14
C LYS A 3 -4.22 11.82 4.08
N MET A 4 -4.25 11.18 2.92
CA MET A 4 -4.90 9.88 2.72
C MET A 4 -3.84 8.83 2.40
N ILE A 5 -4.00 7.63 2.95
CA ILE A 5 -3.34 6.42 2.45
C ILE A 5 -4.43 5.49 1.94
N ILE A 6 -4.21 4.91 0.77
CA ILE A 6 -5.11 4.00 0.08
C ILE A 6 -4.37 2.73 -0.32
N ASP A 7 -5.04 1.60 -0.20
CA ASP A 7 -4.57 0.31 -0.72
C ASP A 7 -5.67 -0.37 -1.52
N THR A 8 -5.30 -1.20 -2.49
CA THR A 8 -6.22 -1.88 -3.38
C THR A 8 -5.87 -3.36 -3.56
N GLU A 9 -6.86 -4.23 -3.32
CA GLU A 9 -6.77 -5.63 -3.72
C GLU A 9 -7.38 -5.83 -5.10
N THR A 10 -6.68 -6.55 -5.98
CA THR A 10 -7.02 -6.58 -7.40
C THR A 10 -7.32 -7.97 -7.94
N ALA A 11 -8.20 -8.00 -8.93
CA ALA A 11 -8.47 -9.12 -9.82
C ALA A 11 -7.80 -8.91 -11.19
N ASN A 12 -7.95 -9.86 -12.10
CA ASN A 12 -7.54 -9.79 -13.51
C ASN A 12 -6.02 -9.73 -13.75
N GLY A 13 -5.23 -10.22 -12.81
CA GLY A 13 -3.77 -10.29 -12.92
C GLY A 13 -3.04 -8.95 -12.95
N LEU A 14 -1.70 -9.01 -12.96
CA LEU A 14 -0.85 -7.82 -12.78
C LEU A 14 -0.77 -6.90 -14.03
N GLU A 15 -1.08 -7.41 -15.22
CA GLU A 15 -0.99 -6.61 -16.44
C GLU A 15 -2.12 -5.57 -16.53
N ARG A 16 -3.32 -5.96 -16.09
CA ARG A 16 -4.50 -5.09 -16.06
C ARG A 16 -5.26 -5.28 -14.76
N PRO A 17 -4.67 -4.92 -13.62
CA PRO A 17 -5.30 -5.09 -12.33
C PRO A 17 -6.58 -4.26 -12.23
N LEU A 18 -7.64 -4.87 -11.68
CA LEU A 18 -8.94 -4.23 -11.44
C LEU A 18 -9.24 -4.33 -9.94
N PRO A 19 -9.27 -3.23 -9.19
CA PRO A 19 -9.59 -3.24 -7.77
C PRO A 19 -10.96 -3.81 -7.47
N TYR A 20 -11.00 -4.87 -6.66
CA TYR A 20 -12.24 -5.38 -6.07
C TYR A 20 -12.39 -4.96 -4.60
N ASP A 21 -11.29 -4.59 -3.93
CA ASP A 21 -11.27 -3.99 -2.59
C ASP A 21 -10.53 -2.65 -2.66
N ILE A 22 -11.09 -1.63 -2.02
CA ILE A 22 -10.50 -0.30 -1.89
C ILE A 22 -10.61 0.09 -0.42
N GLY A 23 -9.47 0.08 0.27
CA GLY A 23 -9.34 0.56 1.63
C GLY A 23 -8.66 1.91 1.68
N TYR A 24 -9.10 2.83 2.56
CA TYR A 24 -8.35 4.03 2.84
C TYR A 24 -8.58 4.59 4.24
N VAL A 25 -7.58 5.31 4.73
CA VAL A 25 -7.70 6.16 5.91
C VAL A 25 -7.32 7.59 5.56
N ILE A 26 -7.97 8.55 6.24
CA ILE A 26 -7.54 9.95 6.26
C ILE A 26 -7.09 10.25 7.69
N PHE A 27 -5.92 10.84 7.81
CA PHE A 27 -5.29 11.10 9.10
C PHE A 27 -4.65 12.49 9.15
N ASP A 28 -4.51 13.00 10.35
CA ASP A 28 -3.74 14.22 10.59
C ASP A 28 -2.25 13.89 10.51
N ASP A 29 -1.54 14.50 9.56
CA ASP A 29 -0.12 14.24 9.28
C ASP A 29 0.83 14.60 10.44
N LYS A 30 0.37 15.43 11.38
CA LYS A 30 1.18 15.83 12.53
C LYS A 30 1.01 14.91 13.73
N THR A 31 -0.21 14.39 13.93
CA THR A 31 -0.55 13.62 15.13
C THR A 31 -0.76 12.14 14.87
N GLY A 32 -0.86 11.70 13.63
CA GLY A 32 -1.21 10.32 13.24
C GLY A 32 -2.68 9.95 13.51
N ARG A 33 -3.50 10.87 14.06
CA ARG A 33 -4.90 10.59 14.39
C ARG A 33 -5.73 10.37 13.14
N VAL A 34 -6.30 9.18 13.01
CA VAL A 34 -7.24 8.85 11.95
C VAL A 34 -8.57 9.58 12.16
N VAL A 35 -9.06 10.27 11.14
CA VAL A 35 -10.32 11.03 11.15
C VAL A 35 -11.37 10.46 10.20
N CYS A 36 -10.97 9.61 9.27
CA CYS A 36 -11.85 8.86 8.38
C CYS A 36 -11.21 7.51 8.07
N SER A 37 -12.03 6.46 8.00
CA SER A 37 -11.62 5.10 7.67
C SER A 37 -12.71 4.48 6.81
N ARG A 38 -12.36 3.87 5.68
CA ARG A 38 -13.28 3.23 4.75
C ARG A 38 -12.73 1.91 4.23
N SER A 39 -13.63 0.97 4.06
CA SER A 39 -13.38 -0.30 3.38
C SER A 39 -14.53 -0.59 2.41
N PHE A 40 -14.24 -0.61 1.13
CA PHE A 40 -15.22 -0.81 0.08
C PHE A 40 -14.91 -2.03 -0.76
N VAL A 41 -15.96 -2.79 -1.10
CA VAL A 41 -15.90 -3.84 -2.10
C VAL A 41 -16.60 -3.32 -3.37
N VAL A 42 -15.88 -3.33 -4.50
CA VAL A 42 -16.37 -2.88 -5.81
C VAL A 42 -17.29 -3.95 -6.39
N ALA A 43 -18.60 -3.72 -6.34
CA ALA A 43 -19.60 -4.72 -6.68
C ALA A 43 -19.46 -5.25 -8.12
N GLU A 44 -19.14 -4.38 -9.09
CA GLU A 44 -19.00 -4.75 -10.49
C GLU A 44 -17.86 -5.76 -10.73
N ILE A 45 -16.79 -5.68 -9.95
CA ILE A 45 -15.63 -6.57 -10.06
C ILE A 45 -15.84 -7.80 -9.18
N PHE A 46 -16.17 -7.60 -7.90
CA PHE A 46 -16.27 -8.67 -6.91
C PHE A 46 -17.36 -9.71 -7.24
N LEU A 47 -18.48 -9.28 -7.81
CA LEU A 47 -19.57 -10.17 -8.22
C LEU A 47 -19.31 -10.88 -9.57
N ASN A 48 -18.28 -10.45 -10.30
CA ASN A 48 -17.91 -11.08 -11.57
C ASN A 48 -16.97 -12.27 -11.33
N LYS A 49 -17.56 -13.49 -11.36
CA LYS A 49 -16.83 -14.72 -11.12
C LYS A 49 -15.61 -14.92 -12.05
N GLY A 50 -15.73 -14.48 -13.31
CA GLY A 50 -14.64 -14.57 -14.30
C GLY A 50 -13.45 -13.70 -13.92
N LEU A 51 -13.68 -12.47 -13.47
CA LEU A 51 -12.62 -11.58 -13.01
C LEU A 51 -12.02 -12.08 -11.69
N MET A 52 -12.86 -12.46 -10.72
CA MET A 52 -12.41 -12.92 -9.41
C MET A 52 -11.63 -14.25 -9.47
N ALA A 53 -11.86 -15.10 -10.48
CA ALA A 53 -11.05 -16.30 -10.69
C ALA A 53 -9.56 -16.00 -10.95
N GLY A 54 -9.24 -14.79 -11.44
CA GLY A 54 -7.88 -14.28 -11.62
C GLY A 54 -7.33 -13.46 -10.45
N ALA A 55 -8.08 -13.30 -9.36
CA ALA A 55 -7.62 -12.58 -8.18
C ALA A 55 -6.59 -13.41 -7.41
N TYR A 56 -5.46 -12.80 -7.04
CA TYR A 56 -4.40 -13.50 -6.29
C TYR A 56 -4.92 -14.02 -4.93
N TYR A 57 -5.77 -13.23 -4.26
CA TYR A 57 -6.38 -13.58 -2.97
C TYR A 57 -7.84 -14.05 -3.09
N ALA A 58 -8.20 -14.71 -4.21
CA ALA A 58 -9.56 -15.24 -4.41
C ALA A 58 -10.04 -16.17 -3.29
N TYR A 59 -9.13 -16.89 -2.62
CA TYR A 59 -9.44 -17.76 -1.49
C TYR A 59 -10.00 -17.01 -0.27
N LYS A 60 -9.87 -15.69 -0.20
CA LYS A 60 -10.42 -14.83 0.86
C LYS A 60 -11.87 -14.40 0.61
N MET A 61 -12.47 -14.74 -0.53
CA MET A 61 -13.86 -14.38 -0.82
C MET A 61 -14.85 -14.72 0.31
N PRO A 62 -14.77 -15.87 1.01
CA PRO A 62 -15.64 -16.15 2.15
C PRO A 62 -15.52 -15.10 3.26
N GLN A 63 -14.29 -14.72 3.62
CA GLN A 63 -14.02 -13.66 4.61
C GLN A 63 -14.66 -12.33 4.19
N TYR A 64 -14.55 -11.96 2.91
CA TYR A 64 -15.18 -10.73 2.40
C TYR A 64 -16.71 -10.75 2.57
N TRP A 65 -17.36 -11.89 2.31
CA TRP A 65 -18.80 -12.03 2.52
C TRP A 65 -19.18 -11.90 4.00
N ASP A 66 -18.42 -12.52 4.89
CA ASP A 66 -18.63 -12.42 6.33
C ASP A 66 -18.46 -10.97 6.81
N ASP A 67 -17.43 -10.27 6.34
CA ASP A 67 -17.14 -8.88 6.68
C ASP A 67 -18.22 -7.92 6.14
N ILE A 68 -18.75 -8.18 4.94
CA ILE A 68 -19.87 -7.40 4.37
C ILE A 68 -21.13 -7.61 5.22
N GLN A 69 -21.45 -8.85 5.58
CA GLN A 69 -22.60 -9.17 6.43
C GLN A 69 -22.48 -8.55 7.83
N ALA A 70 -21.28 -8.53 8.38
CA ALA A 70 -20.96 -7.91 9.67
C ALA A 70 -20.89 -6.37 9.62
N GLY A 71 -21.02 -5.75 8.43
CA GLY A 71 -20.92 -4.30 8.27
C GLY A 71 -19.52 -3.74 8.41
N LYS A 72 -18.49 -4.57 8.39
CA LYS A 72 -17.09 -4.14 8.42
C LYS A 72 -16.60 -3.58 7.08
N ARG A 73 -17.20 -4.06 5.97
CA ARG A 73 -16.94 -3.61 4.61
C ARG A 73 -18.24 -3.25 3.92
N GLU A 74 -18.22 -2.24 3.07
CA GLU A 74 -19.39 -1.80 2.32
C GLU A 74 -19.26 -2.21 0.85
N MET A 75 -20.11 -3.13 0.38
CA MET A 75 -20.20 -3.41 -1.05
C MET A 75 -20.97 -2.29 -1.76
N LYS A 76 -20.33 -1.62 -2.70
CA LYS A 76 -20.91 -0.52 -3.46
C LYS A 76 -20.49 -0.57 -4.93
N ARG A 77 -21.27 0.06 -5.79
CA ARG A 77 -20.85 0.34 -7.17
C ARG A 77 -19.70 1.34 -7.17
N PHE A 78 -18.77 1.19 -8.10
CA PHE A 78 -17.60 2.03 -8.23
C PHE A 78 -17.91 3.54 -8.24
N LEU A 79 -18.92 3.97 -8.99
CA LEU A 79 -19.32 5.38 -9.03
C LEU A 79 -19.78 5.92 -7.66
N ASN A 80 -20.38 5.08 -6.82
CA ASN A 80 -20.77 5.47 -5.47
C ASN A 80 -19.54 5.55 -4.56
N ILE A 81 -18.61 4.61 -4.67
CA ILE A 81 -17.31 4.66 -3.96
C ILE A 81 -16.59 5.95 -4.32
N ARG A 82 -16.47 6.26 -5.62
CA ARG A 82 -15.88 7.50 -6.10
C ARG A 82 -16.53 8.74 -5.49
N LYS A 83 -17.87 8.79 -5.46
CA LYS A 83 -18.61 9.93 -4.89
C LYS A 83 -18.28 10.13 -3.40
N ILE A 84 -18.19 9.04 -2.64
CA ILE A 84 -17.87 9.07 -1.21
C ILE A 84 -16.40 9.53 -1.02
N LEU A 85 -15.46 8.94 -1.78
CA LEU A 85 -14.05 9.31 -1.71
C LEU A 85 -13.83 10.79 -1.99
N LEU A 86 -14.46 11.34 -3.05
CA LEU A 86 -14.35 12.77 -3.38
C LEU A 86 -14.94 13.65 -2.28
N ALA A 87 -16.06 13.25 -1.67
CA ALA A 87 -16.66 13.99 -0.55
C ALA A 87 -15.74 13.95 0.68
N ASP A 88 -15.10 12.82 0.97
CA ASP A 88 -14.15 12.69 2.07
C ASP A 88 -12.88 13.52 1.82
N LEU A 89 -12.32 13.51 0.59
CA LEU A 89 -11.18 14.39 0.22
C LEU A 89 -11.52 15.86 0.43
N GLN A 90 -12.69 16.30 -0.04
CA GLN A 90 -13.15 17.69 0.12
C GLN A 90 -13.39 18.04 1.58
N LYS A 91 -14.09 17.18 2.33
CA LYS A 91 -14.42 17.41 3.75
C LYS A 91 -13.18 17.64 4.60
N TRP A 92 -12.11 16.91 4.34
CA TRP A 92 -10.88 16.96 5.12
C TRP A 92 -9.77 17.79 4.45
N ASN A 93 -10.08 18.43 3.32
CA ASN A 93 -9.12 19.22 2.53
C ASN A 93 -7.81 18.44 2.26
N VAL A 94 -7.97 17.19 1.80
CA VAL A 94 -6.84 16.32 1.46
C VAL A 94 -6.28 16.68 0.10
N THR A 95 -4.99 16.95 0.02
CA THR A 95 -4.26 17.26 -1.21
C THR A 95 -3.15 16.27 -1.53
N GLU A 96 -2.88 15.34 -0.60
CA GLU A 96 -1.85 14.32 -0.75
C GLU A 96 -2.42 12.92 -0.49
N VAL A 97 -2.18 12.00 -1.42
CA VAL A 97 -2.63 10.61 -1.35
C VAL A 97 -1.42 9.69 -1.55
N GLY A 98 -1.23 8.74 -0.66
CA GLY A 98 -0.15 7.76 -0.71
C GLY A 98 -0.65 6.34 -0.69
N ALA A 99 0.24 5.42 -1.07
CA ALA A 99 0.12 3.97 -0.92
C ALA A 99 1.51 3.38 -0.74
N TYR A 100 1.59 2.14 -0.27
CA TYR A 100 2.91 1.49 -0.19
C TYR A 100 3.55 1.41 -1.57
N ASN A 101 2.82 0.98 -2.59
CA ASN A 101 3.28 0.99 -3.98
C ASN A 101 2.38 1.87 -4.85
N MET A 102 2.47 3.18 -4.66
CA MET A 102 1.57 4.16 -5.28
C MET A 102 1.46 4.05 -6.82
N GLN A 103 2.51 3.60 -7.50
CA GLN A 103 2.45 3.38 -8.95
C GLN A 103 1.49 2.24 -9.33
N PHE A 104 1.44 1.19 -8.52
CA PHE A 104 0.53 0.07 -8.74
C PHE A 104 -0.92 0.49 -8.47
N ASP A 105 -1.20 1.05 -7.30
CA ASP A 105 -2.56 1.43 -6.88
C ASP A 105 -3.16 2.48 -7.81
N LYS A 106 -2.36 3.48 -8.19
CA LYS A 106 -2.78 4.48 -9.17
C LYS A 106 -3.15 3.86 -10.52
N ARG A 107 -2.36 2.89 -11.00
CA ARG A 107 -2.64 2.19 -12.26
C ARG A 107 -3.89 1.32 -12.14
N ALA A 108 -4.03 0.58 -11.04
CA ALA A 108 -5.19 -0.27 -10.79
C ALA A 108 -6.49 0.55 -10.80
N VAL A 109 -6.52 1.64 -10.07
CA VAL A 109 -7.68 2.56 -10.03
C VAL A 109 -7.99 3.17 -11.41
N ILE A 110 -6.97 3.52 -12.22
CA ILE A 110 -7.17 3.99 -13.59
C ILE A 110 -7.84 2.90 -14.44
N ASN A 111 -7.51 1.64 -14.25
CA ASN A 111 -8.14 0.54 -14.98
C ASN A 111 -9.63 0.40 -14.63
N ASP A 112 -10.01 0.54 -13.35
CA ASP A 112 -11.43 0.57 -12.95
C ASP A 112 -12.16 1.74 -13.61
N VAL A 113 -11.56 2.92 -13.65
CA VAL A 113 -12.14 4.07 -14.35
C VAL A 113 -12.41 3.74 -15.82
N ARG A 114 -11.47 3.06 -16.48
CA ARG A 114 -11.62 2.65 -17.88
C ARG A 114 -12.75 1.65 -18.09
N GLU A 115 -12.77 0.60 -17.27
CA GLU A 115 -13.73 -0.50 -17.40
C GLU A 115 -15.13 -0.10 -17.00
N LEU A 116 -15.27 0.71 -15.94
CA LEU A 116 -16.56 0.93 -15.29
C LEU A 116 -17.18 2.28 -15.60
N THR A 117 -16.45 3.19 -16.27
CA THR A 117 -16.94 4.55 -16.57
C THR A 117 -16.67 5.04 -17.98
N ASP A 118 -16.17 4.21 -18.89
CA ASP A 118 -15.75 4.58 -20.25
C ASP A 118 -14.84 5.83 -20.28
N TYR A 119 -13.91 5.94 -19.33
CA TYR A 119 -12.99 7.09 -19.13
C TYR A 119 -13.67 8.43 -18.77
N LEU A 120 -14.96 8.44 -18.54
CA LEU A 120 -15.70 9.70 -18.31
C LEU A 120 -15.43 10.33 -16.93
N ARG A 121 -14.79 9.58 -16.01
CA ARG A 121 -14.58 10.02 -14.65
C ARG A 121 -13.21 9.58 -14.14
N GLN A 122 -12.45 10.49 -13.52
CA GLN A 122 -11.24 10.14 -12.77
C GLN A 122 -11.63 9.84 -11.32
N LEU A 123 -10.88 8.95 -10.64
CA LEU A 123 -11.10 8.71 -9.22
C LEU A 123 -10.62 9.92 -8.39
N PHE A 124 -9.39 10.36 -8.65
CA PHE A 124 -8.81 11.50 -7.95
C PHE A 124 -8.88 12.78 -8.76
N PRO A 125 -9.10 13.94 -8.13
CA PRO A 125 -8.92 15.26 -8.73
C PRO A 125 -7.48 15.45 -9.26
N ALA A 126 -7.32 16.32 -10.27
CA ALA A 126 -6.03 16.53 -10.91
C ALA A 126 -4.98 17.22 -9.99
N GLU A 127 -5.46 17.95 -8.99
CA GLU A 127 -4.66 18.67 -7.98
C GLU A 127 -4.08 17.79 -6.88
N ILE A 128 -4.44 16.50 -6.84
CA ILE A 128 -3.90 15.56 -5.85
C ILE A 128 -2.45 15.24 -6.17
N ASN A 129 -1.58 15.45 -5.19
CA ASN A 129 -0.20 14.99 -5.21
C ASN A 129 -0.12 13.56 -4.67
N PHE A 130 0.70 12.73 -5.30
CA PHE A 130 0.87 11.34 -4.89
C PHE A 130 2.24 11.14 -4.26
N PHE A 131 2.28 10.35 -3.16
CA PHE A 131 3.52 9.93 -2.51
C PHE A 131 3.58 8.40 -2.39
N CYS A 132 4.79 7.85 -2.27
CA CYS A 132 5.03 6.41 -2.25
C CYS A 132 5.76 6.00 -0.98
N ILE A 133 5.06 5.28 -0.09
CA ILE A 133 5.60 4.83 1.19
C ILE A 133 6.72 3.79 0.98
N TRP A 134 6.59 2.95 -0.07
CA TRP A 134 7.65 2.01 -0.42
C TRP A 134 8.97 2.71 -0.78
N ASN A 135 8.90 3.80 -1.56
CA ASN A 135 10.10 4.56 -1.88
C ASN A 135 10.67 5.26 -0.64
N MET A 136 9.81 5.80 0.23
CA MET A 136 10.23 6.35 1.52
C MET A 136 10.99 5.31 2.35
N ALA A 137 10.42 4.11 2.55
CA ALA A 137 11.05 3.03 3.30
C ALA A 137 12.36 2.56 2.64
N CYS A 138 12.39 2.43 1.31
CA CYS A 138 13.57 2.00 0.56
C CYS A 138 14.72 3.03 0.56
N THR A 139 14.44 4.31 0.83
CA THR A 139 15.47 5.36 0.88
C THR A 139 15.85 5.77 2.30
N SER A 140 15.24 5.16 3.29
CA SER A 140 15.52 5.38 4.71
C SER A 140 15.73 4.05 5.45
N ILE A 141 14.70 3.52 6.10
CA ILE A 141 14.76 2.33 6.98
C ILE A 141 15.46 1.14 6.32
N CYS A 142 15.14 0.81 5.06
CA CYS A 142 15.74 -0.33 4.38
C CYS A 142 17.23 -0.14 3.99
N GLN A 143 17.78 1.07 4.17
CA GLN A 143 19.18 1.39 3.98
C GLN A 143 19.90 1.65 5.32
N THR A 144 19.51 0.96 6.37
CA THR A 144 20.23 0.95 7.66
C THR A 144 20.91 -0.38 7.88
N ASP A 145 22.01 -0.35 8.60
CA ASP A 145 22.76 -1.56 8.96
C ASP A 145 21.90 -2.45 9.86
N GLU A 146 21.08 -1.86 10.75
CA GLU A 146 20.16 -2.55 11.63
C GLU A 146 19.09 -3.33 10.87
N TYR A 147 18.51 -2.73 9.82
CA TYR A 147 17.52 -3.41 8.98
C TYR A 147 18.16 -4.58 8.23
N ILE A 148 19.32 -4.37 7.63
CA ILE A 148 20.06 -5.43 6.92
C ILE A 148 20.41 -6.57 7.87
N GLN A 149 20.92 -6.25 9.05
CA GLN A 149 21.28 -7.25 10.06
C GLN A 149 20.05 -8.05 10.51
N PHE A 150 18.91 -7.39 10.77
CA PHE A 150 17.65 -8.06 11.09
C PHE A 150 17.24 -9.07 10.01
N ILE A 151 17.35 -8.70 8.74
CA ILE A 151 17.02 -9.60 7.61
C ILE A 151 17.95 -10.81 7.58
N ILE A 152 19.25 -10.61 7.81
CA ILE A 152 20.24 -11.68 7.78
C ILE A 152 20.06 -12.62 8.97
N ASP A 153 19.94 -12.10 10.17
CA ASP A 153 19.82 -12.87 11.41
C ASP A 153 18.58 -13.76 11.43
N ASN A 154 17.51 -13.31 10.76
CA ASN A 154 16.25 -14.03 10.68
C ASN A 154 16.07 -14.85 9.38
N ASN A 155 17.11 -14.95 8.53
CA ASN A 155 17.07 -15.68 7.26
C ASN A 155 15.95 -15.22 6.32
N LEU A 156 15.65 -13.92 6.27
CA LEU A 156 14.55 -13.34 5.48
C LEU A 156 14.98 -12.89 4.08
N LEU A 157 16.22 -13.16 3.66
CA LEU A 157 16.66 -12.85 2.29
C LEU A 157 15.71 -13.49 1.27
N THR A 158 15.46 -12.76 0.18
CA THR A 158 14.69 -13.32 -0.95
C THR A 158 15.43 -14.53 -1.55
N GLU A 159 14.73 -15.37 -2.33
CA GLU A 159 15.35 -16.52 -3.06
C GLU A 159 16.57 -16.11 -3.91
N LYS A 160 16.61 -14.84 -4.35
CA LYS A 160 17.73 -14.28 -5.12
C LYS A 160 18.81 -13.63 -4.26
N GLY A 161 18.73 -13.79 -2.92
CA GLY A 161 19.68 -13.22 -1.97
C GLY A 161 19.62 -11.70 -1.84
N ASN A 162 18.50 -11.05 -2.19
CA ASN A 162 18.32 -9.62 -1.98
C ASN A 162 17.62 -9.34 -0.65
N ILE A 163 17.81 -8.13 -0.14
CA ILE A 163 17.06 -7.59 1.00
C ILE A 163 15.59 -7.37 0.57
N PRO A 164 14.60 -7.99 1.23
CA PRO A 164 13.20 -7.75 0.95
C PRO A 164 12.77 -6.35 1.39
N THR A 165 11.77 -5.79 0.72
CA THR A 165 11.28 -4.44 0.98
C THR A 165 9.74 -4.37 0.87
N SER A 166 9.03 -5.49 1.05
CA SER A 166 7.57 -5.50 1.14
C SER A 166 7.09 -4.82 2.42
N ALA A 167 5.86 -4.34 2.44
CA ALA A 167 5.27 -3.73 3.63
C ALA A 167 5.28 -4.70 4.81
N GLU A 168 4.95 -5.98 4.57
CA GLU A 168 5.00 -7.04 5.57
C GLU A 168 6.36 -7.14 6.28
N VAL A 169 7.44 -7.21 5.51
CA VAL A 169 8.79 -7.36 6.10
C VAL A 169 9.28 -6.09 6.77
N VAL A 170 8.99 -4.92 6.20
CA VAL A 170 9.34 -3.64 6.84
C VAL A 170 8.57 -3.47 8.15
N TYR A 171 7.28 -3.81 8.16
CA TYR A 171 6.47 -3.75 9.39
C TYR A 171 6.90 -4.79 10.43
N SER A 172 7.22 -6.01 9.99
CA SER A 172 7.82 -7.07 10.84
C SER A 172 9.08 -6.56 11.57
N TYR A 173 9.98 -5.89 10.87
CA TYR A 173 11.14 -5.24 11.46
C TYR A 173 10.75 -4.16 12.48
N LEU A 174 9.82 -3.26 12.13
CA LEU A 174 9.39 -2.18 13.02
C LEU A 174 8.74 -2.68 14.32
N GLN A 175 8.03 -3.80 14.25
CA GLN A 175 7.39 -4.43 15.41
C GLN A 175 8.32 -5.42 16.13
N ASN A 176 9.50 -5.72 15.56
CA ASN A 176 10.38 -6.80 16.00
C ASN A 176 9.62 -8.15 16.12
N ASP A 177 8.74 -8.43 15.15
CA ASP A 177 7.92 -9.64 15.09
C ASP A 177 8.10 -10.35 13.74
N ILE A 178 8.96 -11.37 13.72
CA ILE A 178 9.29 -12.15 12.51
C ILE A 178 8.14 -13.04 12.02
N HIS A 179 7.09 -13.22 12.83
CA HIS A 179 5.93 -14.03 12.51
C HIS A 179 4.75 -13.18 12.02
N PHE A 180 4.95 -11.87 11.94
CA PHE A 180 3.93 -10.98 11.40
C PHE A 180 3.62 -11.34 9.95
N THR A 181 2.34 -11.38 9.60
CA THR A 181 1.83 -11.58 8.24
C THR A 181 0.74 -10.56 7.94
N GLU A 182 0.80 -9.97 6.76
CA GLU A 182 -0.25 -9.06 6.30
C GLU A 182 -1.60 -9.75 6.12
N CYS A 183 -2.65 -8.99 6.40
CA CYS A 183 -4.01 -9.47 6.17
C CYS A 183 -4.38 -9.54 4.68
N HIS A 184 -3.66 -8.85 3.80
CA HIS A 184 -3.95 -8.70 2.38
C HIS A 184 -5.43 -8.34 2.14
N THR A 185 -5.83 -7.25 2.77
CA THR A 185 -7.15 -6.66 2.65
C THR A 185 -7.01 -5.16 2.81
N GLY A 186 -7.55 -4.39 1.87
CA GLY A 186 -7.22 -2.98 1.68
C GLY A 186 -7.19 -2.11 2.94
N LEU A 187 -8.21 -2.17 3.81
CA LEU A 187 -8.20 -1.31 5.01
C LEU A 187 -7.20 -1.74 6.08
N GLU A 188 -6.99 -3.03 6.27
CA GLU A 188 -6.04 -3.57 7.24
C GLU A 188 -4.61 -3.21 6.82
N ASP A 189 -4.30 -3.35 5.53
CA ASP A 189 -2.98 -3.06 4.99
C ASP A 189 -2.68 -1.55 5.01
N VAL A 190 -3.66 -0.69 4.72
CA VAL A 190 -3.53 0.77 4.91
C VAL A 190 -3.10 1.18 6.33
N ARG A 191 -3.51 0.44 7.36
CA ARG A 191 -3.09 0.72 8.74
C ARG A 191 -1.61 0.44 8.94
N ILE A 192 -1.13 -0.67 8.39
CA ILE A 192 0.29 -1.06 8.40
C ILE A 192 1.11 -0.03 7.63
N GLU A 193 0.67 0.33 6.44
CA GLU A 193 1.32 1.35 5.60
C GLU A 193 1.40 2.71 6.29
N LYS A 194 0.34 3.11 6.99
CA LYS A 194 0.33 4.34 7.78
C LYS A 194 1.37 4.27 8.90
N ASP A 195 1.51 3.15 9.57
CA ASP A 195 2.48 2.99 10.65
C ASP A 195 3.91 3.01 10.11
N ILE A 196 4.18 2.40 8.93
CA ILE A 196 5.46 2.51 8.23
C ILE A 196 5.74 3.97 7.84
N TYR A 197 4.75 4.68 7.28
CA TYR A 197 4.86 6.09 6.94
C TYR A 197 5.33 6.93 8.13
N PHE A 198 4.71 6.73 9.31
CA PHE A 198 5.10 7.46 10.52
C PHE A 198 6.46 7.01 11.06
N ALA A 199 6.81 5.74 10.97
CA ALA A 199 8.14 5.26 11.37
C ALA A 199 9.25 5.93 10.54
N VAL A 200 9.06 6.05 9.22
CA VAL A 200 10.01 6.80 8.37
C VAL A 200 10.09 8.27 8.79
N LYS A 201 8.97 8.93 9.02
CA LYS A 201 8.98 10.35 9.43
C LYS A 201 9.62 10.58 10.80
N LEU A 202 9.43 9.66 11.73
CA LEU A 202 9.98 9.75 13.09
C LEU A 202 11.45 9.36 13.17
N SER A 203 11.99 8.66 12.17
CA SER A 203 13.39 8.30 12.12
C SER A 203 14.32 9.49 11.88
N GLU A 204 13.75 10.66 11.49
CA GLU A 204 14.50 11.87 11.10
C GLU A 204 15.52 11.65 9.95
N MET A 205 15.44 10.50 9.28
CA MET A 205 16.28 10.18 8.12
C MET A 205 15.77 10.94 6.89
N GLU A 206 16.67 11.27 5.98
CA GLU A 206 16.28 11.71 4.65
C GLU A 206 15.57 10.60 3.90
N TYR A 207 14.50 10.92 3.20
CA TYR A 207 13.75 9.99 2.37
C TYR A 207 13.23 10.66 1.08
N ASP A 208 12.95 9.81 0.09
CA ASP A 208 12.33 10.20 -1.18
C ASP A 208 10.94 9.58 -1.27
N ASP A 209 9.89 10.41 -1.30
CA ASP A 209 8.49 9.98 -1.37
C ASP A 209 7.92 9.96 -2.80
N THR A 210 8.75 10.24 -3.79
CA THR A 210 8.33 10.26 -5.21
C THR A 210 7.87 8.88 -5.67
N PRO A 211 6.69 8.73 -6.27
CA PRO A 211 6.25 7.46 -6.83
C PRO A 211 7.20 6.93 -7.89
N CYS A 212 7.74 5.74 -7.68
CA CYS A 212 8.62 5.07 -8.64
C CYS A 212 8.33 3.56 -8.73
N TYR A 213 8.79 2.90 -9.81
CA TYR A 213 8.43 1.50 -10.07
C TYR A 213 9.29 0.46 -9.35
N ASN A 214 10.53 0.77 -9.03
CA ASN A 214 11.49 -0.21 -8.51
C ASN A 214 12.37 0.39 -7.40
N PRO A 215 11.81 0.90 -6.29
CA PRO A 215 12.59 1.53 -5.23
C PRO A 215 13.56 0.54 -4.56
N TRP A 216 13.23 -0.76 -4.54
CA TRP A 216 14.09 -1.82 -4.02
C TRP A 216 15.50 -1.88 -4.67
N MET A 217 15.66 -1.34 -5.89
CA MET A 217 16.99 -1.26 -6.53
C MET A 217 17.96 -0.37 -5.76
N LYS A 218 17.45 0.63 -5.04
CA LYS A 218 18.24 1.52 -4.18
C LYS A 218 18.79 0.73 -2.98
N VAL A 219 17.93 -0.11 -2.37
CA VAL A 219 18.32 -0.99 -1.25
C VAL A 219 19.32 -2.05 -1.71
N ARG A 220 19.12 -2.65 -2.89
CA ARG A 220 20.08 -3.61 -3.46
C ARG A 220 21.47 -2.98 -3.66
N LYS A 221 21.53 -1.71 -4.09
CA LYS A 221 22.81 -0.99 -4.23
C LYS A 221 23.47 -0.77 -2.87
N TYR A 222 22.69 -0.34 -1.87
CA TYR A 222 23.19 -0.13 -0.51
C TYR A 222 23.71 -1.44 0.10
N TYR A 223 22.96 -2.56 -0.06
CA TYR A 223 23.35 -3.86 0.46
C TYR A 223 24.69 -4.36 -0.11
N LYS A 224 24.97 -4.12 -1.40
CA LYS A 224 26.27 -4.45 -1.98
C LYS A 224 27.42 -3.65 -1.32
N LEU A 225 27.24 -2.35 -1.12
CA LEU A 225 28.23 -1.52 -0.43
C LEU A 225 28.41 -1.96 1.04
N TRP A 226 27.34 -2.36 1.71
CA TRP A 226 27.37 -2.92 3.05
C TRP A 226 28.22 -4.22 3.10
N GLN A 227 28.00 -5.14 2.14
CA GLN A 227 28.80 -6.36 2.04
C GLN A 227 30.29 -6.10 1.81
N GLU A 228 30.62 -5.09 1.00
CA GLU A 228 32.02 -4.66 0.75
C GLU A 228 32.66 -4.13 2.05
N ARG A 229 31.98 -3.25 2.79
CA ARG A 229 32.47 -2.74 4.10
C ARG A 229 32.72 -3.86 5.10
N ILE A 230 31.80 -4.79 5.27
CA ILE A 230 31.96 -5.93 6.19
C ILE A 230 33.15 -6.82 5.77
N ALA A 231 33.35 -7.03 4.47
CA ALA A 231 34.47 -7.80 3.96
C ALA A 231 35.85 -7.11 4.23
N GLU A 232 35.88 -5.78 4.31
CA GLU A 232 37.04 -4.96 4.63
C GLU A 232 37.27 -4.79 6.13
N GLY A 233 36.37 -5.26 6.98
CA GLY A 233 36.46 -5.27 8.44
C GLY A 233 36.02 -3.97 9.12
N GLU A 234 35.15 -3.22 8.46
CA GLU A 234 34.48 -2.02 8.98
C GLU A 234 33.18 -2.33 9.73
#